data_3a0bb59388b3f96b293277aec77bb39b
#
_entry.id   3a0bb59388b3f96b293277aec77bb39b
#
_cell.length_a   1.000
_cell.length_b   1.000
_cell.length_c   1.000
_cell.angle_alpha   90.00
_cell.angle_beta   90.00
_cell.angle_gamma   90.00
#
_symmetry.space_group_name_H-M   'P 1'
#
loop_
_entity.id
_entity.type
_entity.pdbx_description
1 polymer ?
#
loop_
_entity_poly.entity_id
_entity_poly.type
_entity_poly.pdbx_seq_one_letter_code
_entity_poly.pdbx_strand_id
1 'polypeptide(L)'
;MTENRKKIALEERIIVALDVDRPELAKEMVKRCEARTAYFKVGLQLFMASYFEVVDWILDRGHKVMLDLKFFDIPETVKLAVAQLNSRGVSLATIHGNDAIIRAAMEARGDLQLLAVTVLTSFGEEDLRAMGMTQSVEELVLFRARRALELGCDGVVSSGLEAERLRKDLGDRLLIVTPGIRPGANVSDSSDDQKRIITAGRAIATGADHVVVGRPITRADDPLRVIEEMQEDISNSL
;
A
#
# COMPACT_ATOMS: atom_id res chain seq x y z
N MET A 1 10.41 5.46 -17.79
CA MET A 1 9.14 4.81 -17.35
C MET A 1 8.70 3.84 -18.41
N THR A 2 8.47 2.60 -18.05
CA THR A 2 7.93 1.60 -18.98
C THR A 2 6.45 1.86 -19.27
N GLU A 3 5.97 1.20 -20.32
CA GLU A 3 4.59 1.34 -20.82
C GLU A 3 3.51 1.02 -19.77
N ASN A 4 3.77 0.10 -18.84
CA ASN A 4 2.82 -0.28 -17.78
C ASN A 4 2.65 0.81 -16.71
N ARG A 5 3.72 1.51 -16.32
CA ARG A 5 3.64 2.59 -15.33
C ARG A 5 2.94 3.84 -15.87
N LYS A 6 3.02 4.07 -17.18
CA LYS A 6 2.30 5.17 -17.84
C LYS A 6 0.78 4.94 -17.91
N LYS A 7 0.32 3.70 -17.71
CA LYS A 7 -1.11 3.33 -17.83
C LYS A 7 -1.91 3.52 -16.54
N ILE A 8 -1.26 3.75 -15.39
CA ILE A 8 -1.99 3.99 -14.13
C ILE A 8 -2.54 5.42 -14.19
N ALA A 9 -3.85 5.55 -14.13
CA ALA A 9 -4.55 6.82 -14.15
C ALA A 9 -4.20 7.64 -12.89
N LEU A 10 -4.25 8.98 -13.00
CA LEU A 10 -3.84 9.87 -11.90
C LEU A 10 -4.71 9.66 -10.64
N GLU A 11 -6.00 9.44 -10.84
CA GLU A 11 -6.96 9.14 -9.77
C GLU A 11 -6.71 7.80 -9.06
N GLU A 12 -5.91 6.92 -9.65
CA GLU A 12 -5.52 5.64 -9.04
C GLU A 12 -4.15 5.70 -8.34
N ARG A 13 -3.35 6.75 -8.59
CA ARG A 13 -2.02 6.89 -7.99
C ARG A 13 -2.06 7.05 -6.47
N ILE A 14 -3.10 7.68 -5.95
CA ILE A 14 -3.30 7.90 -4.52
C ILE A 14 -4.33 6.91 -4.00
N ILE A 15 -3.91 6.07 -3.06
CA ILE A 15 -4.77 5.17 -2.30
C ILE A 15 -5.05 5.83 -0.95
N VAL A 16 -6.29 6.25 -0.71
CA VAL A 16 -6.69 6.89 0.55
C VAL A 16 -6.87 5.84 1.64
N ALA A 17 -6.09 5.92 2.70
CA ALA A 17 -6.17 5.00 3.82
C ALA A 17 -7.30 5.41 4.79
N LEU A 18 -8.32 4.57 4.90
CA LEU A 18 -9.48 4.77 5.79
C LEU A 18 -9.18 4.19 7.19
N ASP A 19 -8.17 4.78 7.86
CA ASP A 19 -7.75 4.33 9.19
C ASP A 19 -8.63 5.02 10.26
N VAL A 20 -9.90 4.62 10.33
CA VAL A 20 -10.94 5.10 11.25
C VAL A 20 -11.59 3.92 11.97
N ASP A 21 -12.25 4.21 13.10
CA ASP A 21 -12.81 3.20 14.01
C ASP A 21 -14.31 2.89 13.75
N ARG A 22 -14.96 3.62 12.84
CA ARG A 22 -16.39 3.47 12.54
C ARG A 22 -16.68 3.44 11.04
N PRO A 23 -17.57 2.55 10.60
CA PRO A 23 -17.97 2.43 9.19
C PRO A 23 -18.53 3.73 8.60
N GLU A 24 -19.31 4.51 9.39
CA GLU A 24 -19.94 5.75 8.95
C GLU A 24 -18.90 6.80 8.59
N LEU A 25 -17.84 6.94 9.41
CA LEU A 25 -16.73 7.87 9.14
C LEU A 25 -15.96 7.47 7.88
N ALA A 26 -15.77 6.17 7.66
CA ALA A 26 -15.14 5.68 6.44
C ALA A 26 -15.97 6.02 5.21
N LYS A 27 -17.29 5.77 5.25
CA LYS A 27 -18.22 6.10 4.16
C LYS A 27 -18.30 7.60 3.90
N GLU A 28 -18.27 8.43 4.95
CA GLU A 28 -18.20 9.89 4.81
C GLU A 28 -16.91 10.32 4.12
N MET A 29 -15.75 9.78 4.55
CA MET A 29 -14.46 10.10 3.96
C MET A 29 -14.40 9.71 2.48
N VAL A 30 -14.92 8.53 2.10
CA VAL A 30 -15.02 8.13 0.69
C VAL A 30 -15.80 9.17 -0.10
N LYS A 31 -17.00 9.57 0.34
CA LYS A 31 -17.82 10.59 -0.33
C LYS A 31 -17.10 11.93 -0.48
N ARG A 32 -16.26 12.31 0.49
CA ARG A 32 -15.46 13.54 0.43
C ARG A 32 -14.30 13.46 -0.56
N CYS A 33 -13.81 12.25 -0.87
CA CYS A 33 -12.61 12.04 -1.69
C CYS A 33 -12.90 11.51 -3.10
N GLU A 34 -14.03 10.84 -3.32
CA GLU A 34 -14.32 10.06 -4.53
C GLU A 34 -14.32 10.87 -5.85
N ALA A 35 -14.44 12.20 -5.77
CA ALA A 35 -14.33 13.06 -6.95
C ALA A 35 -12.90 13.15 -7.51
N ARG A 36 -11.89 12.75 -6.75
CA ARG A 36 -10.47 12.86 -7.11
C ARG A 36 -9.67 11.58 -6.95
N THR A 37 -10.18 10.58 -6.26
CA THR A 37 -9.53 9.28 -6.15
C THR A 37 -10.51 8.14 -6.37
N ALA A 38 -10.06 7.12 -7.09
CA ALA A 38 -10.82 5.90 -7.32
C ALA A 38 -10.41 4.75 -6.39
N TYR A 39 -9.44 4.98 -5.45
CA TYR A 39 -8.81 3.91 -4.73
C TYR A 39 -8.78 4.15 -3.22
N PHE A 40 -9.27 3.19 -2.45
CA PHE A 40 -9.34 3.26 -0.99
C PHE A 40 -8.71 2.03 -0.33
N LYS A 41 -8.03 2.24 0.81
CA LYS A 41 -7.45 1.17 1.62
C LYS A 41 -8.29 0.95 2.89
N VAL A 42 -8.72 -0.28 3.08
CA VAL A 42 -9.32 -0.76 4.34
C VAL A 42 -8.25 -1.53 5.10
N GLY A 43 -7.84 -0.98 6.25
CA GLY A 43 -6.86 -1.59 7.16
C GLY A 43 -7.51 -2.37 8.31
N LEU A 44 -6.66 -2.93 9.20
CA LEU A 44 -7.08 -3.81 10.31
C LEU A 44 -8.18 -3.19 11.17
N GLN A 45 -8.00 -1.93 11.63
CA GLN A 45 -8.94 -1.27 12.53
C GLN A 45 -10.35 -1.21 11.95
N LEU A 46 -10.46 -0.67 10.73
CA LEU A 46 -11.75 -0.53 10.07
C LEU A 46 -12.34 -1.88 9.69
N PHE A 47 -11.52 -2.83 9.26
CA PHE A 47 -11.98 -4.17 8.94
C PHE A 47 -12.54 -4.88 10.17
N MET A 48 -11.90 -4.77 11.33
CA MET A 48 -12.43 -5.35 12.58
C MET A 48 -13.73 -4.68 13.05
N ALA A 49 -13.94 -3.41 12.71
CA ALA A 49 -15.18 -2.68 13.04
C ALA A 49 -16.32 -2.96 12.07
N SER A 50 -16.05 -3.33 10.82
CA SER A 50 -17.06 -3.41 9.75
C SER A 50 -17.06 -4.73 8.97
N TYR A 51 -16.07 -5.61 9.21
CA TYR A 51 -15.82 -6.76 8.36
C TYR A 51 -15.82 -6.35 6.87
N PHE A 52 -16.65 -6.93 6.05
CA PHE A 52 -16.76 -6.63 4.62
C PHE A 52 -17.76 -5.52 4.28
N GLU A 53 -18.55 -5.02 5.22
CA GLU A 53 -19.59 -4.02 4.96
C GLU A 53 -19.04 -2.79 4.21
N VAL A 54 -17.95 -2.20 4.70
CA VAL A 54 -17.35 -1.02 4.07
C VAL A 54 -16.64 -1.39 2.77
N VAL A 55 -16.00 -2.55 2.71
CA VAL A 55 -15.35 -3.05 1.48
C VAL A 55 -16.37 -3.19 0.36
N ASP A 56 -17.45 -3.94 0.60
CA ASP A 56 -18.50 -4.17 -0.40
C ASP A 56 -19.18 -2.85 -0.80
N TRP A 57 -19.43 -1.95 0.16
CA TRP A 57 -20.03 -0.64 -0.11
C TRP A 57 -19.15 0.25 -1.01
N ILE A 58 -17.82 0.22 -0.85
CA ILE A 58 -16.88 0.96 -1.72
C ILE A 58 -16.88 0.36 -3.13
N LEU A 59 -16.86 -0.97 -3.24
CA LEU A 59 -16.88 -1.69 -4.51
C LEU A 59 -18.19 -1.45 -5.28
N ASP A 60 -19.34 -1.47 -4.60
CA ASP A 60 -20.65 -1.19 -5.19
C ASP A 60 -20.76 0.23 -5.77
N ARG A 61 -19.94 1.16 -5.31
CA ARG A 61 -19.79 2.53 -5.87
C ARG A 61 -18.85 2.62 -7.06
N GLY A 62 -18.27 1.49 -7.49
CA GLY A 62 -17.35 1.44 -8.62
C GLY A 62 -15.91 1.82 -8.30
N HIS A 63 -15.54 1.93 -7.03
CA HIS A 63 -14.19 2.23 -6.60
C HIS A 63 -13.36 0.97 -6.36
N LYS A 64 -12.04 1.10 -6.38
CA LYS A 64 -11.08 0.04 -6.08
C LYS A 64 -10.79 -0.04 -4.58
N VAL A 65 -10.56 -1.26 -4.09
CA VAL A 65 -10.19 -1.50 -2.70
C VAL A 65 -8.84 -2.21 -2.60
N MET A 66 -7.97 -1.67 -1.76
CA MET A 66 -6.81 -2.36 -1.22
C MET A 66 -7.15 -2.85 0.19
N LEU A 67 -7.19 -4.17 0.40
CA LEU A 67 -7.40 -4.77 1.71
C LEU A 67 -6.05 -4.99 2.40
N ASP A 68 -5.76 -4.15 3.42
CA ASP A 68 -4.44 -4.10 4.06
C ASP A 68 -4.43 -4.78 5.43
N LEU A 69 -4.57 -6.11 5.43
CA LEU A 69 -4.60 -6.94 6.65
C LEU A 69 -3.26 -7.63 6.94
N LYS A 70 -2.31 -7.57 6.01
CA LYS A 70 -0.96 -8.14 6.12
C LYS A 70 -1.00 -9.59 6.61
N PHE A 71 -1.77 -10.45 5.90
CA PHE A 71 -1.97 -11.85 6.30
C PHE A 71 -0.66 -12.53 6.65
N PHE A 72 -0.58 -12.98 7.90
CA PHE A 72 0.59 -13.63 8.48
C PHE A 72 0.16 -14.77 9.41
N ASP A 73 0.15 -15.97 8.87
CA ASP A 73 -0.20 -17.20 9.56
C ASP A 73 0.51 -18.38 8.86
N ILE A 74 0.24 -19.61 9.27
CA ILE A 74 0.72 -20.77 8.53
C ILE A 74 0.20 -20.73 7.09
N PRO A 75 0.99 -21.24 6.11
CA PRO A 75 0.70 -21.05 4.67
C PRO A 75 -0.72 -21.45 4.25
N GLU A 76 -1.23 -22.58 4.75
CA GLU A 76 -2.57 -23.06 4.41
C GLU A 76 -3.68 -22.10 4.92
N THR A 77 -3.54 -21.55 6.11
CA THR A 77 -4.50 -20.55 6.66
C THR A 77 -4.52 -19.30 5.79
N VAL A 78 -3.34 -18.80 5.38
CA VAL A 78 -3.26 -17.64 4.48
C VAL A 78 -3.87 -17.94 3.12
N LYS A 79 -3.59 -19.13 2.55
CA LYS A 79 -4.20 -19.58 1.28
C LYS A 79 -5.73 -19.55 1.35
N LEU A 80 -6.31 -20.15 2.39
CA LEU A 80 -7.75 -20.20 2.58
C LEU A 80 -8.35 -18.79 2.81
N ALA A 81 -7.66 -17.91 3.54
CA ALA A 81 -8.07 -16.53 3.73
C ALA A 81 -8.08 -15.74 2.42
N VAL A 82 -7.02 -15.88 1.60
CA VAL A 82 -6.92 -15.25 0.27
C VAL A 82 -8.02 -15.76 -0.67
N ALA A 83 -8.33 -17.05 -0.63
CA ALA A 83 -9.43 -17.64 -1.42
C ALA A 83 -10.78 -16.99 -1.14
N GLN A 84 -11.06 -16.52 0.10
CA GLN A 84 -12.30 -15.82 0.44
C GLN A 84 -12.43 -14.44 -0.25
N LEU A 85 -11.34 -13.88 -0.78
CA LEU A 85 -11.34 -12.59 -1.45
C LEU A 85 -11.62 -12.67 -2.95
N ASN A 86 -11.45 -13.87 -3.57
CA ASN A 86 -11.50 -14.05 -5.03
C ASN A 86 -12.80 -13.57 -5.69
N SER A 87 -13.95 -13.73 -5.01
CA SER A 87 -15.26 -13.38 -5.57
C SER A 87 -15.73 -11.98 -5.17
N ARG A 88 -14.95 -11.22 -4.41
CA ARG A 88 -15.39 -9.93 -3.86
C ARG A 88 -15.01 -8.71 -4.69
N GLY A 89 -14.15 -8.87 -5.70
CA GLY A 89 -13.71 -7.73 -6.52
C GLY A 89 -12.65 -6.83 -5.86
N VAL A 90 -12.06 -7.25 -4.73
CA VAL A 90 -10.91 -6.55 -4.11
C VAL A 90 -9.76 -6.52 -5.10
N SER A 91 -9.16 -5.34 -5.32
CA SER A 91 -8.10 -5.16 -6.32
C SER A 91 -6.72 -5.54 -5.80
N LEU A 92 -6.40 -5.14 -4.57
CA LEU A 92 -5.11 -5.44 -3.93
C LEU A 92 -5.33 -5.99 -2.52
N ALA A 93 -4.52 -6.97 -2.10
CA ALA A 93 -4.43 -7.38 -0.70
C ALA A 93 -2.97 -7.55 -0.27
N THR A 94 -2.69 -7.33 1.02
CA THR A 94 -1.34 -7.46 1.56
C THR A 94 -1.15 -8.78 2.29
N ILE A 95 -0.01 -9.43 2.02
CA ILE A 95 0.46 -10.64 2.71
C ILE A 95 1.86 -10.39 3.27
N HIS A 96 2.29 -11.17 4.24
CA HIS A 96 3.67 -11.06 4.74
C HIS A 96 4.68 -11.64 3.75
N GLY A 97 5.87 -11.03 3.65
CA GLY A 97 6.90 -11.33 2.65
C GLY A 97 7.72 -12.61 2.91
N ASN A 98 7.12 -13.65 3.49
CA ASN A 98 7.74 -14.96 3.70
C ASN A 98 7.46 -15.90 2.55
N ASP A 99 8.46 -16.59 2.04
CA ASP A 99 8.38 -17.46 0.85
C ASP A 99 7.21 -18.45 0.88
N ALA A 100 7.04 -19.17 1.99
CA ALA A 100 5.99 -20.17 2.13
C ALA A 100 4.57 -19.53 2.10
N ILE A 101 4.42 -18.36 2.70
CA ILE A 101 3.17 -17.60 2.69
C ILE A 101 2.86 -17.11 1.27
N ILE A 102 3.86 -16.52 0.58
CA ILE A 102 3.69 -16.03 -0.80
C ILE A 102 3.26 -17.19 -1.72
N ARG A 103 3.95 -18.33 -1.69
CA ARG A 103 3.58 -19.48 -2.54
C ARG A 103 2.14 -19.92 -2.33
N ALA A 104 1.75 -20.12 -1.08
CA ALA A 104 0.40 -20.57 -0.72
C ALA A 104 -0.67 -19.56 -1.12
N ALA A 105 -0.43 -18.28 -0.88
CA ALA A 105 -1.35 -17.20 -1.26
C ALA A 105 -1.51 -17.10 -2.79
N MET A 106 -0.40 -17.21 -3.56
CA MET A 106 -0.42 -17.15 -5.02
C MET A 106 -1.23 -18.27 -5.66
N GLU A 107 -1.28 -19.48 -5.04
CA GLU A 107 -2.12 -20.57 -5.52
C GLU A 107 -3.64 -20.27 -5.46
N ALA A 108 -4.05 -19.38 -4.56
CA ALA A 108 -5.46 -19.15 -4.26
C ALA A 108 -5.98 -17.76 -4.67
N ARG A 109 -5.12 -16.88 -5.22
CA ARG A 109 -5.46 -15.46 -5.41
C ARG A 109 -6.49 -15.16 -6.51
N GLY A 110 -6.64 -16.04 -7.52
CA GLY A 110 -7.48 -15.74 -8.69
C GLY A 110 -7.02 -14.46 -9.40
N ASP A 111 -7.93 -13.51 -9.60
CA ASP A 111 -7.64 -12.19 -10.22
C ASP A 111 -7.14 -11.13 -9.20
N LEU A 112 -7.17 -11.44 -7.91
CA LEU A 112 -6.68 -10.57 -6.85
C LEU A 112 -5.16 -10.37 -6.99
N GLN A 113 -4.71 -9.12 -6.98
CA GLN A 113 -3.28 -8.81 -6.94
C GLN A 113 -2.77 -8.81 -5.49
N LEU A 114 -1.68 -9.54 -5.25
CA LEU A 114 -1.07 -9.66 -3.92
C LEU A 114 0.18 -8.80 -3.81
N LEU A 115 0.25 -8.06 -2.71
CA LEU A 115 1.40 -7.24 -2.33
C LEU A 115 2.11 -7.86 -1.13
N ALA A 116 3.37 -8.26 -1.30
CA ALA A 116 4.19 -8.74 -0.21
C ALA A 116 4.72 -7.56 0.63
N VAL A 117 4.45 -7.57 1.93
CA VAL A 117 5.05 -6.60 2.87
C VAL A 117 6.51 -6.98 3.07
N THR A 118 7.42 -6.09 2.68
CA THR A 118 8.86 -6.29 2.81
C THR A 118 9.33 -6.10 4.26
N VAL A 119 9.41 -4.86 4.71
CA VAL A 119 9.67 -4.46 6.10
C VAL A 119 8.68 -3.36 6.44
N LEU A 120 8.07 -3.42 7.62
CA LEU A 120 7.16 -2.37 8.08
C LEU A 120 7.88 -1.02 8.11
N THR A 121 7.23 0.04 7.62
CA THR A 121 7.83 1.38 7.56
C THR A 121 8.08 2.01 8.93
N SER A 122 7.49 1.46 9.98
CA SER A 122 7.79 1.78 11.37
C SER A 122 9.09 1.13 11.90
N PHE A 123 9.60 0.09 11.21
CA PHE A 123 10.82 -0.61 11.63
C PHE A 123 12.07 0.12 11.13
N GLY A 124 13.07 0.23 12.03
CA GLY A 124 14.41 0.69 11.74
C GLY A 124 15.45 -0.40 12.01
N GLU A 125 16.72 -0.02 11.92
CA GLU A 125 17.86 -0.92 12.14
C GLU A 125 17.89 -1.54 13.55
N GLU A 126 17.41 -0.80 14.57
CA GLU A 126 17.34 -1.27 15.96
C GLU A 126 16.30 -2.38 16.12
N ASP A 127 15.16 -2.25 15.45
CA ASP A 127 14.09 -3.25 15.49
C ASP A 127 14.57 -4.57 14.85
N LEU A 128 15.33 -4.50 13.73
CA LEU A 128 15.91 -5.70 13.12
C LEU A 128 16.95 -6.36 14.01
N ARG A 129 17.82 -5.56 14.64
CA ARG A 129 18.80 -6.10 15.61
C ARG A 129 18.13 -6.77 16.81
N ALA A 130 17.05 -6.20 17.33
CA ALA A 130 16.27 -6.80 18.41
C ALA A 130 15.64 -8.15 18.01
N MET A 131 15.38 -8.36 16.71
CA MET A 131 14.92 -9.64 16.14
C MET A 131 16.08 -10.60 15.82
N GLY A 132 17.33 -10.27 16.15
CA GLY A 132 18.51 -11.09 15.87
C GLY A 132 18.98 -11.02 14.41
N MET A 133 18.51 -10.06 13.63
CA MET A 133 18.93 -9.86 12.23
C MET A 133 20.18 -8.99 12.17
N THR A 134 21.11 -9.35 11.28
CA THR A 134 22.37 -8.62 11.07
C THR A 134 22.37 -7.78 9.78
N GLN A 135 21.41 -8.03 8.89
CA GLN A 135 21.22 -7.29 7.65
C GLN A 135 20.66 -5.90 7.93
N SER A 136 20.96 -4.94 7.05
CA SER A 136 20.31 -3.63 7.06
C SER A 136 18.85 -3.74 6.61
N VAL A 137 18.05 -2.71 6.92
CA VAL A 137 16.66 -2.61 6.45
C VAL A 137 16.61 -2.65 4.92
N GLU A 138 17.50 -1.92 4.25
CA GLU A 138 17.57 -1.89 2.78
C GLU A 138 17.86 -3.27 2.19
N GLU A 139 18.86 -3.98 2.72
CA GLU A 139 19.22 -5.32 2.26
C GLU A 139 18.06 -6.31 2.43
N LEU A 140 17.36 -6.25 3.57
CA LEU A 140 16.21 -7.11 3.83
C LEU A 140 15.03 -6.79 2.91
N VAL A 141 14.76 -5.51 2.65
CA VAL A 141 13.73 -5.06 1.70
C VAL A 141 14.02 -5.58 0.30
N LEU A 142 15.26 -5.38 -0.20
CA LEU A 142 15.68 -5.88 -1.52
C LEU A 142 15.60 -7.39 -1.62
N PHE A 143 16.07 -8.11 -0.61
CA PHE A 143 16.00 -9.55 -0.56
C PHE A 143 14.55 -10.04 -0.66
N ARG A 144 13.65 -9.52 0.18
CA ARG A 144 12.23 -9.92 0.21
C ARG A 144 11.50 -9.55 -1.09
N ALA A 145 11.78 -8.37 -1.64
CA ALA A 145 11.18 -7.95 -2.91
C ALA A 145 11.61 -8.84 -4.09
N ARG A 146 12.89 -9.22 -4.14
CA ARG A 146 13.40 -10.17 -5.14
C ARG A 146 12.73 -11.53 -4.98
N ARG A 147 12.61 -12.04 -3.75
CA ARG A 147 11.90 -13.29 -3.49
C ARG A 147 10.43 -13.23 -3.89
N ALA A 148 9.74 -12.12 -3.57
CA ALA A 148 8.35 -11.90 -3.99
C ALA A 148 8.20 -11.98 -5.51
N LEU A 149 9.08 -11.30 -6.27
CA LEU A 149 9.09 -11.36 -7.73
C LEU A 149 9.34 -12.77 -8.26
N GLU A 150 10.33 -13.50 -7.72
CA GLU A 150 10.65 -14.85 -8.13
C GLU A 150 9.52 -15.84 -7.86
N LEU A 151 8.72 -15.59 -6.84
CA LEU A 151 7.56 -16.39 -6.46
C LEU A 151 6.26 -15.99 -7.18
N GLY A 152 6.35 -15.00 -8.09
CA GLY A 152 5.24 -14.56 -8.92
C GLY A 152 4.28 -13.57 -8.24
N CYS A 153 4.64 -13.00 -7.08
CA CYS A 153 3.84 -11.97 -6.41
C CYS A 153 3.69 -10.74 -7.31
N ASP A 154 2.53 -10.10 -7.29
CA ASP A 154 2.24 -8.97 -8.20
C ASP A 154 2.97 -7.69 -7.80
N GLY A 155 3.25 -7.52 -6.50
CA GLY A 155 3.90 -6.33 -6.01
C GLY A 155 4.41 -6.42 -4.58
N VAL A 156 4.92 -5.30 -4.09
CA VAL A 156 5.40 -5.14 -2.73
C VAL A 156 4.89 -3.86 -2.09
N VAL A 157 4.77 -3.89 -0.76
CA VAL A 157 4.68 -2.68 0.05
C VAL A 157 6.08 -2.35 0.54
N SER A 158 6.57 -1.14 0.19
CA SER A 158 7.90 -0.66 0.56
C SER A 158 7.89 0.85 0.78
N SER A 159 8.82 1.36 1.59
CA SER A 159 9.00 2.79 1.76
C SER A 159 9.48 3.45 0.46
N GLY A 160 9.13 4.72 0.28
CA GLY A 160 9.62 5.50 -0.86
C GLY A 160 11.14 5.68 -0.91
N LEU A 161 11.83 5.46 0.20
CA LEU A 161 13.30 5.53 0.24
C LEU A 161 13.96 4.37 -0.52
N GLU A 162 13.32 3.20 -0.56
CA GLU A 162 13.83 2.02 -1.27
C GLU A 162 13.28 1.89 -2.70
N ALA A 163 12.26 2.69 -3.09
CA ALA A 163 11.58 2.56 -4.37
C ALA A 163 12.53 2.67 -5.58
N GLU A 164 13.48 3.62 -5.55
CA GLU A 164 14.46 3.81 -6.62
C GLU A 164 15.37 2.58 -6.77
N ARG A 165 15.86 2.04 -5.66
CA ARG A 165 16.71 0.86 -5.66
C ARG A 165 15.96 -0.38 -6.12
N LEU A 166 14.73 -0.57 -5.64
CA LEU A 166 13.85 -1.66 -6.08
C LEU A 166 13.61 -1.60 -7.59
N ARG A 167 13.33 -0.40 -8.11
CA ARG A 167 13.08 -0.21 -9.54
C ARG A 167 14.32 -0.47 -10.40
N LYS A 168 15.49 -0.04 -9.92
CA LYS A 168 16.77 -0.30 -10.59
C LYS A 168 17.10 -1.79 -10.65
N ASP A 169 16.88 -2.52 -9.55
CA ASP A 169 17.31 -3.92 -9.43
C ASP A 169 16.29 -4.91 -10.04
N LEU A 170 14.98 -4.61 -9.96
CA LEU A 170 13.91 -5.52 -10.34
C LEU A 170 13.13 -5.10 -11.60
N GLY A 171 13.38 -3.87 -12.11
CA GLY A 171 12.65 -3.33 -13.25
C GLY A 171 11.19 -3.05 -12.91
N ASP A 172 10.31 -3.09 -13.94
CA ASP A 172 8.88 -2.75 -13.79
C ASP A 172 7.96 -3.97 -13.68
N ARG A 173 8.52 -5.11 -13.33
CA ARG A 173 7.79 -6.38 -13.21
C ARG A 173 7.01 -6.51 -11.89
N LEU A 174 7.24 -5.60 -10.93
CA LEU A 174 6.61 -5.56 -9.62
C LEU A 174 5.92 -4.22 -9.42
N LEU A 175 4.69 -4.24 -8.92
CA LEU A 175 4.05 -3.04 -8.36
C LEU A 175 4.79 -2.63 -7.08
N ILE A 176 5.05 -1.34 -6.92
CA ILE A 176 5.59 -0.77 -5.69
C ILE A 176 4.54 0.16 -5.10
N VAL A 177 3.97 -0.24 -3.96
CA VAL A 177 2.98 0.55 -3.22
C VAL A 177 3.65 1.14 -1.99
N THR A 178 3.64 2.47 -1.88
CA THR A 178 4.44 3.21 -0.91
C THR A 178 3.58 3.95 0.09
N PRO A 179 3.57 3.53 1.37
CA PRO A 179 3.02 4.32 2.48
C PRO A 179 4.05 5.35 2.99
N GLY A 180 3.67 6.12 4.03
CA GLY A 180 4.57 7.09 4.64
C GLY A 180 4.67 8.41 3.87
N ILE A 181 3.61 8.77 3.15
CA ILE A 181 3.56 9.98 2.34
C ILE A 181 3.16 11.19 3.19
N ARG A 182 3.84 12.32 2.97
CA ARG A 182 3.52 13.60 3.60
C ARG A 182 3.52 14.73 2.56
N PRO A 183 2.63 15.72 2.68
CA PRO A 183 2.68 16.93 1.87
C PRO A 183 3.86 17.79 2.30
N GLY A 184 4.71 18.19 1.34
CA GLY A 184 5.89 19.01 1.59
C GLY A 184 7.09 18.26 2.15
N ALA A 185 8.30 18.79 1.93
CA ALA A 185 9.57 18.14 2.26
C ALA A 185 9.97 18.21 3.76
N ASN A 186 9.26 18.99 4.60
CA ASN A 186 9.74 19.40 5.92
C ASN A 186 8.78 19.09 7.09
N VAL A 187 7.84 18.18 6.95
CA VAL A 187 6.93 17.86 8.08
C VAL A 187 7.49 16.71 8.90
N SER A 188 8.45 17.03 9.78
CA SER A 188 8.77 16.18 10.94
C SER A 188 7.81 16.53 12.08
N ASP A 189 6.65 15.90 12.12
CA ASP A 189 5.85 15.87 13.33
C ASP A 189 6.49 14.86 14.27
N SER A 190 6.97 15.32 15.43
CA SER A 190 7.63 14.47 16.44
C SER A 190 6.71 13.39 17.02
N SER A 191 5.42 13.43 16.72
CA SER A 191 4.40 12.43 17.10
C SER A 191 4.12 11.40 16.00
N ASP A 192 4.83 11.45 14.85
CA ASP A 192 4.59 10.53 13.73
C ASP A 192 5.25 9.17 13.98
N ASP A 193 4.47 8.11 13.87
CA ASP A 193 4.93 6.71 13.94
C ASP A 193 5.69 6.26 12.67
N GLN A 194 5.67 7.07 11.59
CA GLN A 194 6.38 6.79 10.35
C GLN A 194 7.82 7.32 10.40
N LYS A 195 8.80 6.42 10.41
CA LYS A 195 10.24 6.77 10.43
C LYS A 195 10.79 7.14 9.04
N ARG A 196 10.10 6.78 7.96
CA ARG A 196 10.57 6.88 6.56
C ARG A 196 9.52 7.59 5.71
N ILE A 197 9.59 8.92 5.62
CA ILE A 197 8.61 9.78 4.94
C ILE A 197 9.16 10.36 3.64
N ILE A 198 8.27 10.62 2.67
CA ILE A 198 8.57 11.18 1.34
C ILE A 198 7.33 11.90 0.80
N THR A 199 7.49 12.82 -0.18
CA THR A 199 6.35 13.44 -0.88
C THR A 199 5.75 12.49 -1.93
N ALA A 200 4.51 12.73 -2.34
CA ALA A 200 3.82 11.90 -3.33
C ALA A 200 4.53 11.93 -4.69
N GLY A 201 4.86 13.12 -5.20
CA GLY A 201 5.55 13.28 -6.48
C GLY A 201 6.92 12.61 -6.47
N ARG A 202 7.71 12.82 -5.41
CA ARG A 202 9.01 12.18 -5.31
C ARG A 202 8.92 10.65 -5.23
N ALA A 203 7.95 10.09 -4.49
CA ALA A 203 7.75 8.64 -4.43
C ALA A 203 7.46 8.05 -5.82
N ILE A 204 6.59 8.70 -6.60
CA ILE A 204 6.27 8.27 -7.97
C ILE A 204 7.49 8.44 -8.89
N ALA A 205 8.20 9.57 -8.83
CA ALA A 205 9.40 9.82 -9.64
C ALA A 205 10.50 8.78 -9.38
N THR A 206 10.69 8.38 -8.12
CA THR A 206 11.70 7.38 -7.73
C THR A 206 11.26 5.94 -7.98
N GLY A 207 10.01 5.68 -8.36
CA GLY A 207 9.65 4.35 -8.81
C GLY A 207 8.39 3.73 -8.22
N ALA A 208 7.72 4.36 -7.25
CA ALA A 208 6.43 3.88 -6.76
C ALA A 208 5.36 3.93 -7.87
N ASP A 209 4.45 2.98 -7.85
CA ASP A 209 3.30 2.92 -8.74
C ASP A 209 2.08 3.56 -8.09
N HIS A 210 1.88 3.31 -6.81
CA HIS A 210 0.84 3.92 -5.98
C HIS A 210 1.44 4.42 -4.67
N VAL A 211 0.81 5.44 -4.11
CA VAL A 211 1.13 5.97 -2.78
C VAL A 211 -0.07 5.81 -1.86
N VAL A 212 0.17 5.36 -0.62
CA VAL A 212 -0.88 5.22 0.39
C VAL A 212 -0.82 6.41 1.34
N VAL A 213 -1.93 7.15 1.42
CA VAL A 213 -2.02 8.38 2.21
C VAL A 213 -3.17 8.27 3.21
N GLY A 214 -2.85 8.37 4.48
CA GLY A 214 -3.83 8.36 5.59
C GLY A 214 -4.04 9.75 6.19
N ARG A 215 -3.47 9.98 7.38
CA ARG A 215 -3.66 11.21 8.19
C ARG A 215 -3.58 12.53 7.44
N PRO A 216 -2.67 12.75 6.49
CA PRO A 216 -2.64 13.99 5.72
C PRO A 216 -3.95 14.31 4.98
N ILE A 217 -4.68 13.28 4.56
CA ILE A 217 -5.99 13.43 3.90
C ILE A 217 -7.11 13.34 4.94
N THR A 218 -7.10 12.30 5.79
CA THR A 218 -8.24 11.98 6.65
C THR A 218 -8.43 12.97 7.81
N ARG A 219 -7.41 13.75 8.17
CA ARG A 219 -7.48 14.79 9.19
C ARG A 219 -7.54 16.22 8.63
N ALA A 220 -7.54 16.35 7.30
CA ALA A 220 -7.63 17.66 6.67
C ALA A 220 -9.06 18.24 6.76
N ASP A 221 -9.15 19.53 6.93
CA ASP A 221 -10.43 20.26 6.82
C ASP A 221 -11.00 20.09 5.40
N ASP A 222 -10.12 20.18 4.40
CA ASP A 222 -10.44 19.97 2.99
C ASP A 222 -9.57 18.81 2.40
N PRO A 223 -10.02 17.56 2.50
CA PRO A 223 -9.29 16.40 1.97
C PRO A 223 -9.19 16.39 0.44
N LEU A 224 -10.18 16.98 -0.26
CA LEU A 224 -10.15 17.08 -1.72
C LEU A 224 -9.00 17.94 -2.20
N ARG A 225 -8.82 19.10 -1.59
CA ARG A 225 -7.71 20.00 -1.89
C ARG A 225 -6.35 19.36 -1.65
N VAL A 226 -6.19 18.59 -0.55
CA VAL A 226 -4.95 17.87 -0.27
C VAL A 226 -4.65 16.82 -1.35
N ILE A 227 -5.68 16.11 -1.82
CA ILE A 227 -5.53 15.15 -2.92
C ILE A 227 -5.12 15.86 -4.22
N GLU A 228 -5.75 16.99 -4.54
CA GLU A 228 -5.41 17.80 -5.73
C GLU A 228 -3.96 18.28 -5.70
N GLU A 229 -3.51 18.85 -4.59
CA GLU A 229 -2.11 19.27 -4.40
C GLU A 229 -1.12 18.12 -4.59
N MET A 230 -1.45 16.93 -4.05
CA MET A 230 -0.62 15.74 -4.25
C MET A 230 -0.65 15.23 -5.69
N GLN A 231 -1.78 15.31 -6.38
CA GLN A 231 -1.89 14.94 -7.79
C GLN A 231 -1.10 15.90 -8.70
N GLU A 232 -1.08 17.18 -8.37
CA GLU A 232 -0.22 18.16 -9.05
C GLU A 232 1.28 17.86 -8.83
N ASP A 233 1.68 17.55 -7.58
CA ASP A 233 3.06 17.12 -7.26
C ASP A 233 3.45 15.86 -8.07
N ILE A 234 2.56 14.87 -8.17
CA ILE A 234 2.76 13.67 -8.99
C ILE A 234 2.89 14.03 -10.47
N SER A 235 1.98 14.85 -11.00
CA SER A 235 1.96 15.22 -12.43
C SER A 235 3.21 15.99 -12.85
N ASN A 236 3.72 16.85 -11.98
CA ASN A 236 4.96 17.61 -12.20
C ASN A 236 6.22 16.73 -12.11
N SER A 237 6.10 15.51 -11.59
CA SER A 237 7.21 14.57 -11.36
C SER A 237 7.27 13.42 -12.38
N LEU A 238 6.25 13.29 -13.25
CA LEU A 238 6.15 12.29 -14.33
C LEU A 238 6.76 12.78 -15.63
#